data_10f6136f4cd2b12192378e334c5e70c2
#
_entry.id   10f6136f4cd2b12192378e334c5e70c2
#
_cell.length_a   1.000
_cell.length_b   1.000
_cell.length_c   1.000
_cell.angle_alpha   90.00
_cell.angle_beta   90.00
_cell.angle_gamma   90.00
#
_symmetry.space_group_name_H-M   'P 1'
#
loop_
_entity.id
_entity.type
_entity.pdbx_description
1 polymer ?
#
loop_
_entity_poly.entity_id
_entity_poly.type
_entity_poly.pdbx_seq_one_letter_code
_entity_poly.pdbx_strand_id
1 'polypeptide(L)'
;QLHQAGKFDGTILFLGGCVDYHNYVTGGSFAQHMLQNLSADKAFIGATAVDPDGIHMYQSEENALSALMIQRSQQTYILAESEKLEKRALYKTCDLDAVHHLITDQTAGLSASFLTALREAGLELHVAAQEVSHEN
;
A
#
# COMPACT_ATOMS: atom_id res chain seq x y z
N GLN A 1 14.90 -11.10 3.11
CA GLN A 1 14.69 -11.83 1.85
C GLN A 1 15.54 -11.25 0.70
N LEU A 2 15.55 -9.93 0.47
CA LEU A 2 16.38 -9.31 -0.60
C LEU A 2 17.87 -9.57 -0.39
N HIS A 3 18.36 -9.54 0.85
CA HIS A 3 19.76 -9.79 1.17
C HIS A 3 20.15 -11.29 1.01
N GLN A 4 19.21 -12.20 1.22
CA GLN A 4 19.44 -13.63 1.04
C GLN A 4 19.49 -14.07 -0.43
N ALA A 5 18.90 -13.29 -1.35
CA ALA A 5 18.90 -13.59 -2.78
C ALA A 5 20.25 -13.36 -3.48
N GLY A 6 21.25 -12.75 -2.80
CA GLY A 6 22.60 -12.51 -3.34
C GLY A 6 22.65 -11.65 -4.61
N LYS A 7 21.55 -11.00 -4.97
CA LYS A 7 21.38 -10.23 -6.23
C LYS A 7 21.06 -8.74 -6.02
N PHE A 8 20.99 -8.29 -4.76
CA PHE A 8 20.69 -6.90 -4.46
C PHE A 8 22.01 -6.12 -4.31
N ASP A 9 22.23 -5.21 -5.23
CA ASP A 9 23.35 -4.26 -5.24
C ASP A 9 22.79 -2.83 -5.07
N GLY A 10 22.45 -2.50 -3.82
CA GLY A 10 21.87 -1.20 -3.49
C GLY A 10 21.97 -0.87 -2.01
N THR A 11 21.56 0.34 -1.64
CA THR A 11 21.52 0.80 -0.25
C THR A 11 20.11 0.60 0.30
N ILE A 12 20.02 -0.02 1.48
CA ILE A 12 18.78 -0.11 2.25
C ILE A 12 18.82 0.95 3.34
N LEU A 13 17.89 1.90 3.27
CA LEU A 13 17.67 2.88 4.33
C LEU A 13 16.51 2.42 5.21
N PHE A 14 16.80 2.14 6.47
CA PHE A 14 15.81 1.76 7.46
C PHE A 14 15.44 2.97 8.32
N LEU A 15 14.15 3.40 8.27
CA LEU A 15 13.70 4.61 8.95
C LEU A 15 13.64 4.47 10.47
N GLY A 16 13.54 3.23 10.98
CA GLY A 16 13.44 2.98 12.42
C GLY A 16 12.06 3.33 13.00
N GLY A 17 12.03 3.66 14.28
CA GLY A 17 10.83 3.98 15.04
C GLY A 17 10.36 2.86 15.97
N CYS A 18 9.09 2.90 16.39
CA CYS A 18 8.49 1.86 17.22
C CYS A 18 8.28 0.57 16.41
N VAL A 19 8.61 -0.56 17.00
CA VAL A 19 8.45 -1.88 16.39
C VAL A 19 7.11 -2.47 16.82
N ASP A 20 6.28 -2.79 15.84
CA ASP A 20 5.08 -3.62 16.04
C ASP A 20 5.43 -5.07 15.65
N TYR A 21 5.56 -5.92 16.66
CA TYR A 21 5.91 -7.33 16.49
C TYR A 21 4.79 -8.16 15.87
N HIS A 22 3.54 -7.74 15.98
CA HIS A 22 2.41 -8.49 15.44
C HIS A 22 2.31 -8.31 13.91
N ASN A 23 2.56 -7.10 13.44
CA ASN A 23 2.46 -6.74 12.02
C ASN A 23 3.83 -6.73 11.32
N TYR A 24 4.94 -6.93 12.06
CA TYR A 24 6.31 -6.88 11.55
C TYR A 24 6.66 -5.56 10.85
N VAL A 25 6.19 -4.46 11.41
CA VAL A 25 6.43 -3.12 10.87
C VAL A 25 7.12 -2.22 11.89
N THR A 26 7.72 -1.16 11.39
CA THR A 26 8.19 -0.04 12.22
C THR A 26 7.47 1.23 11.82
N GLY A 27 7.18 2.09 12.79
CA GLY A 27 6.40 3.29 12.56
C GLY A 27 6.54 4.30 13.68
N GLY A 28 5.49 5.12 13.83
CA GLY A 28 5.42 6.15 14.84
C GLY A 28 6.07 7.46 14.43
N SER A 29 6.09 8.42 15.34
CA SER A 29 6.51 9.80 15.08
C SER A 29 7.96 9.93 14.60
N PHE A 30 8.84 9.05 15.05
CA PHE A 30 10.25 9.05 14.63
C PHE A 30 10.38 8.70 13.14
N ALA A 31 9.72 7.61 12.69
CA ALA A 31 9.71 7.23 11.29
C ALA A 31 9.07 8.31 10.40
N GLN A 32 7.98 8.93 10.86
CA GLN A 32 7.35 10.05 10.17
C GLN A 32 8.30 11.25 10.03
N HIS A 33 9.01 11.61 11.10
CA HIS A 33 9.96 12.71 11.06
C HIS A 33 11.09 12.47 10.05
N MET A 34 11.62 11.26 10.01
CA MET A 34 12.64 10.88 9.03
C MET A 34 12.11 10.96 7.60
N LEU A 35 10.90 10.44 7.36
CA LEU A 35 10.28 10.41 6.05
C LEU A 35 9.94 11.80 5.50
N GLN A 36 9.63 12.78 6.35
CA GLN A 36 9.34 14.16 5.93
C GLN A 36 10.42 14.79 5.07
N ASN A 37 11.67 14.38 5.24
CA ASN A 37 12.82 14.92 4.54
C ASN A 37 13.25 14.08 3.32
N LEU A 38 12.51 13.02 3.02
CA LEU A 38 12.78 12.13 1.90
C LEU A 38 11.81 12.41 0.75
N SER A 39 12.23 12.05 -0.45
CA SER A 39 11.36 11.96 -1.63
C SER A 39 11.65 10.64 -2.32
N ALA A 40 10.61 9.98 -2.82
CA ALA A 40 10.73 8.70 -3.48
C ALA A 40 10.10 8.75 -4.88
N ASP A 41 10.65 7.97 -5.81
CA ASP A 41 10.02 7.78 -7.11
C ASP A 41 8.78 6.90 -6.97
N LYS A 42 8.84 5.88 -6.11
CA LYS A 42 7.75 4.92 -5.90
C LYS A 42 7.56 4.61 -4.42
N ALA A 43 6.30 4.52 -4.00
CA ALA A 43 5.91 3.95 -2.71
C ALA A 43 5.01 2.74 -2.92
N PHE A 44 5.23 1.70 -2.13
CA PHE A 44 4.40 0.50 -2.07
C PHE A 44 3.78 0.43 -0.67
N ILE A 45 2.46 0.46 -0.60
CA ILE A 45 1.72 0.62 0.65
C ILE A 45 0.64 -0.46 0.73
N GLY A 46 0.68 -1.28 1.79
CA GLY A 46 -0.40 -2.22 2.09
C GLY A 46 -1.61 -1.46 2.63
N ALA A 47 -2.80 -1.68 2.09
CA ALA A 47 -4.02 -1.11 2.61
C ALA A 47 -4.80 -2.12 3.47
N THR A 48 -5.47 -1.62 4.52
CA THR A 48 -6.40 -2.44 5.31
C THR A 48 -7.74 -2.59 4.61
N ALA A 49 -8.20 -1.54 3.94
CA ALA A 49 -9.43 -1.55 3.15
C ALA A 49 -9.38 -0.50 2.04
N VAL A 50 -10.12 -0.75 0.96
CA VAL A 50 -10.27 0.16 -0.17
C VAL A 50 -11.74 0.19 -0.57
N ASP A 51 -12.34 1.38 -0.66
CA ASP A 51 -13.69 1.58 -1.16
C ASP A 51 -13.74 2.78 -2.15
N PRO A 52 -14.90 3.10 -2.74
CA PRO A 52 -15.01 4.26 -3.65
C PRO A 52 -14.65 5.61 -3.01
N ASP A 53 -14.67 5.71 -1.68
CA ASP A 53 -14.31 6.92 -0.93
C ASP A 53 -12.79 7.07 -0.76
N GLY A 54 -12.03 5.98 -0.82
CA GLY A 54 -10.57 6.06 -0.73
C GLY A 54 -9.86 4.82 -0.16
N ILE A 55 -8.66 5.08 0.33
CA ILE A 55 -7.78 4.11 0.99
C ILE A 55 -7.94 4.25 2.50
N HIS A 56 -8.01 3.12 3.21
CA HIS A 56 -8.28 3.11 4.65
C HIS A 56 -7.30 2.23 5.43
N MET A 57 -7.03 2.66 6.68
CA MET A 57 -6.20 1.96 7.66
C MET A 57 -6.94 1.77 8.98
N TYR A 58 -6.53 0.78 9.77
CA TYR A 58 -7.09 0.54 11.10
C TYR A 58 -6.43 1.37 12.20
N GLN A 59 -5.12 1.59 12.09
CA GLN A 59 -4.32 2.22 13.13
C GLN A 59 -3.95 3.64 12.74
N SER A 60 -4.01 4.57 13.69
CA SER A 60 -3.72 5.99 13.45
C SER A 60 -2.27 6.25 13.03
N GLU A 61 -1.32 5.54 13.63
CA GLU A 61 0.11 5.71 13.31
C GLU A 61 0.45 5.20 11.91
N GLU A 62 -0.10 4.04 11.54
CA GLU A 62 0.02 3.48 10.19
C GLU A 62 -0.63 4.39 9.16
N ASN A 63 -1.80 4.93 9.48
CA ASN A 63 -2.51 5.87 8.63
C ASN A 63 -1.69 7.14 8.37
N ALA A 64 -1.12 7.73 9.41
CA ALA A 64 -0.32 8.95 9.30
C ALA A 64 0.97 8.71 8.48
N LEU A 65 1.64 7.57 8.69
CA LEU A 65 2.83 7.22 7.94
C LEU A 65 2.51 6.97 6.46
N SER A 66 1.44 6.21 6.17
CA SER A 66 0.99 5.92 4.81
C SER A 66 0.58 7.19 4.05
N ALA A 67 -0.14 8.09 4.69
CA ALA A 67 -0.49 9.39 4.10
C ALA A 67 0.76 10.19 3.73
N LEU A 68 1.78 10.19 4.59
CA LEU A 68 3.04 10.86 4.34
C LEU A 68 3.82 10.19 3.20
N MET A 69 3.84 8.85 3.12
CA MET A 69 4.45 8.11 2.01
C MET A 69 3.81 8.49 0.67
N ILE A 70 2.49 8.61 0.62
CA ILE A 70 1.76 9.06 -0.58
C ILE A 70 2.21 10.46 -0.98
N GLN A 71 2.25 11.40 -0.05
CA GLN A 71 2.62 12.80 -0.29
C GLN A 71 4.08 12.96 -0.76
N ARG A 72 4.97 12.06 -0.34
CA ARG A 72 6.41 12.12 -0.59
C ARG A 72 6.88 11.29 -1.79
N SER A 73 5.95 10.67 -2.52
CA SER A 73 6.25 9.78 -3.65
C SER A 73 5.64 10.29 -4.96
N GLN A 74 6.34 10.06 -6.06
CA GLN A 74 5.85 10.43 -7.39
C GLN A 74 4.80 9.43 -7.89
N GLN A 75 5.00 8.15 -7.60
CA GLN A 75 4.09 7.05 -7.95
C GLN A 75 3.76 6.23 -6.71
N THR A 76 2.49 5.96 -6.50
CA THR A 76 2.02 5.20 -5.35
C THR A 76 1.31 3.93 -5.80
N TYR A 77 1.73 2.82 -5.24
CA TYR A 77 1.19 1.48 -5.46
C TYR A 77 0.51 1.00 -4.19
N ILE A 78 -0.80 0.82 -4.24
CA ILE A 78 -1.57 0.23 -3.13
C ILE A 78 -1.64 -1.27 -3.34
N LEU A 79 -1.28 -2.04 -2.31
CA LEU A 79 -1.38 -3.49 -2.29
C LEU A 79 -2.53 -3.89 -1.38
N ALA A 80 -3.53 -4.55 -1.93
CA ALA A 80 -4.67 -5.02 -1.18
C ALA A 80 -5.20 -6.33 -1.78
N GLU A 81 -5.32 -7.36 -0.95
CA GLU A 81 -6.03 -8.58 -1.33
C GLU A 81 -7.49 -8.25 -1.68
N SER A 82 -8.09 -8.99 -2.58
CA SER A 82 -9.46 -8.75 -3.06
C SER A 82 -10.50 -8.72 -1.93
N GLU A 83 -10.25 -9.47 -0.85
CA GLU A 83 -11.11 -9.45 0.35
C GLU A 83 -11.11 -8.12 1.11
N LYS A 84 -10.12 -7.25 0.87
CA LYS A 84 -10.00 -5.90 1.45
C LYS A 84 -10.65 -4.83 0.58
N LEU A 85 -11.05 -5.17 -0.63
CA LEU A 85 -11.71 -4.27 -1.56
C LEU A 85 -13.21 -4.16 -1.26
N GLU A 86 -13.80 -3.01 -1.58
CA GLU A 86 -15.20 -2.65 -1.25
C GLU A 86 -15.48 -2.68 0.26
N LYS A 87 -14.44 -2.45 1.07
CA LYS A 87 -14.52 -2.38 2.53
C LYS A 87 -13.95 -1.07 3.02
N ARG A 88 -14.36 -0.71 4.23
CA ARG A 88 -13.94 0.49 4.93
C ARG A 88 -13.28 0.15 6.27
N ALA A 89 -12.29 0.93 6.66
CA ALA A 89 -11.67 0.88 7.98
C ALA A 89 -11.81 2.24 8.70
N LEU A 90 -11.30 2.31 9.93
CA LEU A 90 -11.55 3.44 10.83
C LEU A 90 -10.99 4.77 10.31
N TYR A 91 -9.77 4.74 9.75
CA TYR A 91 -9.09 5.94 9.29
C TYR A 91 -9.03 5.99 7.77
N LYS A 92 -9.52 7.06 7.18
CA LYS A 92 -9.30 7.35 5.77
C LYS A 92 -7.92 7.96 5.59
N THR A 93 -7.09 7.31 4.78
CA THR A 93 -5.72 7.75 4.47
C THR A 93 -5.71 8.83 3.40
N CYS A 94 -6.45 8.60 2.31
CA CYS A 94 -6.56 9.52 1.17
C CYS A 94 -7.75 9.15 0.27
N ASP A 95 -8.08 10.04 -0.64
CA ASP A 95 -9.01 9.79 -1.74
C ASP A 95 -8.38 8.83 -2.78
N LEU A 96 -9.20 8.20 -3.61
CA LEU A 96 -8.71 7.28 -4.66
C LEU A 96 -7.80 7.98 -5.67
N ASP A 97 -8.08 9.22 -6.02
CA ASP A 97 -7.33 10.01 -7.01
C ASP A 97 -5.95 10.48 -6.51
N ALA A 98 -5.66 10.31 -5.21
CA ALA A 98 -4.35 10.60 -4.63
C ALA A 98 -3.33 9.47 -4.86
N VAL A 99 -3.74 8.31 -5.37
CA VAL A 99 -2.89 7.14 -5.63
C VAL A 99 -2.97 6.71 -7.09
N HIS A 100 -1.98 5.99 -7.58
CA HIS A 100 -1.83 5.74 -9.02
C HIS A 100 -2.15 4.32 -9.42
N HIS A 101 -1.80 3.34 -8.58
CA HIS A 101 -1.92 1.93 -8.90
C HIS A 101 -2.53 1.15 -7.74
N LEU A 102 -3.41 0.20 -8.05
CA LEU A 102 -3.92 -0.80 -7.12
C LEU A 102 -3.52 -2.20 -7.60
N ILE A 103 -2.81 -2.92 -6.77
CA ILE A 103 -2.39 -4.31 -7.02
C ILE A 103 -3.22 -5.23 -6.15
N THR A 104 -3.89 -6.19 -6.74
CA THR A 104 -4.71 -7.19 -6.05
C THR A 104 -4.47 -8.59 -6.59
N ASP A 105 -4.92 -9.60 -5.87
CA ASP A 105 -4.80 -11.02 -6.26
C ASP A 105 -5.85 -11.42 -7.31
N GLN A 106 -7.06 -10.83 -7.26
CA GLN A 106 -8.14 -11.11 -8.19
C GLN A 106 -9.19 -9.99 -8.22
N THR A 107 -10.04 -10.02 -9.23
CA THR A 107 -11.18 -9.09 -9.38
C THR A 107 -12.53 -9.79 -9.37
N ALA A 108 -12.54 -11.11 -9.21
CA ALA A 108 -13.78 -11.89 -9.16
C ALA A 108 -14.64 -11.47 -7.96
N GLY A 109 -15.91 -11.17 -8.20
CA GLY A 109 -16.85 -10.74 -7.17
C GLY A 109 -16.87 -9.24 -6.87
N LEU A 110 -15.96 -8.45 -7.44
CA LEU A 110 -16.02 -6.98 -7.30
C LEU A 110 -17.17 -6.40 -8.10
N SER A 111 -17.85 -5.39 -7.54
CA SER A 111 -18.98 -4.75 -8.23
C SER A 111 -18.52 -3.90 -9.42
N ALA A 112 -19.37 -3.79 -10.43
CA ALA A 112 -19.12 -2.93 -11.59
C ALA A 112 -18.99 -1.45 -11.18
N SER A 113 -19.73 -1.03 -10.14
CA SER A 113 -19.66 0.33 -9.60
C SER A 113 -18.30 0.64 -8.97
N PHE A 114 -17.72 -0.31 -8.24
CA PHE A 114 -16.38 -0.15 -7.66
C PHE A 114 -15.30 -0.06 -8.76
N LEU A 115 -15.34 -0.97 -9.73
CA LEU A 115 -14.40 -0.95 -10.86
C LEU A 115 -14.51 0.36 -11.68
N THR A 116 -15.72 0.91 -11.78
CA THR A 116 -15.94 2.21 -12.42
C THR A 116 -15.33 3.33 -11.58
N ALA A 117 -15.53 3.33 -10.26
CA ALA A 117 -14.95 4.33 -9.37
C ALA A 117 -13.40 4.36 -9.42
N LEU A 118 -12.74 3.19 -9.46
CA LEU A 118 -11.29 3.10 -9.64
C LEU A 118 -10.84 3.76 -10.95
N ARG A 119 -11.55 3.48 -12.03
CA ARG A 119 -11.24 4.03 -13.37
C ARG A 119 -11.46 5.54 -13.42
N GLU A 120 -12.56 6.04 -12.87
CA GLU A 120 -12.89 7.47 -12.83
C GLU A 120 -11.89 8.26 -11.99
N ALA A 121 -11.36 7.64 -10.91
CA ALA A 121 -10.28 8.21 -10.11
C ALA A 121 -8.91 8.16 -10.81
N GLY A 122 -8.81 7.48 -11.95
CA GLY A 122 -7.55 7.34 -12.70
C GLY A 122 -6.60 6.27 -12.17
N LEU A 123 -7.08 5.37 -11.27
CA LEU A 123 -6.26 4.26 -10.78
C LEU A 123 -6.07 3.18 -11.84
N GLU A 124 -4.83 2.76 -12.01
CA GLU A 124 -4.50 1.59 -12.81
C GLU A 124 -4.58 0.32 -11.93
N LEU A 125 -5.49 -0.59 -12.31
CA LEU A 125 -5.72 -1.85 -11.59
C LEU A 125 -4.84 -2.96 -12.18
N HIS A 126 -4.04 -3.58 -11.32
CA HIS A 126 -3.18 -4.72 -11.65
C HIS A 126 -3.63 -5.96 -10.89
N VAL A 127 -3.75 -7.06 -11.59
CA VAL A 127 -4.02 -8.37 -10.97
C VAL A 127 -2.72 -9.17 -10.97
N ALA A 128 -2.25 -9.55 -9.78
CA ALA A 128 -1.04 -10.36 -9.65
C ALA A 128 -1.29 -11.75 -10.24
N ALA A 129 -0.39 -12.21 -11.10
CA ALA A 129 -0.44 -13.57 -11.63
C ALA A 129 -0.24 -14.56 -10.47
N GLN A 130 -1.15 -15.52 -10.31
CA GLN A 130 -0.91 -16.64 -9.40
C GLN A 130 0.23 -17.48 -9.98
N GLU A 131 1.34 -17.60 -9.25
CA GLU A 131 2.31 -18.62 -9.55
C GLU A 131 1.64 -19.98 -9.27
N VAL A 132 1.43 -20.76 -10.31
CA VAL A 132 1.07 -22.17 -10.17
C VAL A 132 2.28 -22.85 -9.57
N SER A 133 2.27 -23.10 -8.26
CA SER A 133 3.27 -23.92 -7.60
C SER A 133 3.21 -25.33 -8.19
N HIS A 134 4.12 -25.62 -9.10
CA HIS A 134 4.43 -27.00 -9.45
C HIS A 134 5.19 -27.60 -8.27
N GLU A 135 4.46 -28.16 -7.31
CA GLU A 135 5.03 -29.15 -6.40
C GLU A 135 5.41 -30.39 -7.22
N ASN A 136 6.71 -30.60 -7.36
CA ASN A 136 7.29 -31.87 -7.75
C ASN A 136 7.74 -32.61 -6.49
#